data_e7115b45f088067a03ea34a93bc5372d
#
_entry.id   e7115b45f088067a03ea34a93bc5372d
#
_cell.length_a   1.000
_cell.length_b   1.000
_cell.length_c   1.000
_cell.angle_alpha   90.00
_cell.angle_beta   90.00
_cell.angle_gamma   90.00
#
_symmetry.space_group_name_H-M   'P 1'
#
loop_
_entity.id
_entity.type
_entity.pdbx_description
1 polymer ?
#
loop_
_entity_poly.entity_id
_entity_poly.type
_entity_poly.pdbx_seq_one_letter_code
_entity_poly.pdbx_strand_id
1 'polypeptide(L)'
;GKILDVGAGSGCHSLTLQEAGKEVHAIDISPLSVEVMQQRGVRHATLLNLFDEHFRETYDTILMLMNGSGIIGKLENLPAFFKRMKQLLQPGGCIFMDSSDLRYLFEEEDGSFVIDLAGDYYGEVDFQMQYKDILGESFDWLYIDFQTLSLYAAENGFQAELIKEGKHYNYLAKLTLK
;
A
#
# COMPACT_ATOMS: atom_id res chain seq x y z
N GLY A 1 -2.83 20.11 4.02
CA GLY A 1 -3.74 19.29 3.26
C GLY A 1 -4.23 18.10 4.09
N LYS A 2 -5.26 17.44 3.64
CA LYS A 2 -5.88 16.28 4.29
C LYS A 2 -5.16 15.00 3.87
N ILE A 3 -4.79 14.17 4.82
CA ILE A 3 -4.03 12.93 4.60
C ILE A 3 -4.93 11.71 4.88
N LEU A 4 -4.92 10.72 3.97
CA LEU A 4 -5.47 9.40 4.20
C LEU A 4 -4.32 8.43 4.51
N ASP A 5 -4.38 7.74 5.64
CA ASP A 5 -3.44 6.68 6.02
C ASP A 5 -4.16 5.33 5.87
N VAL A 6 -3.78 4.56 4.85
CA VAL A 6 -4.48 3.33 4.43
C VAL A 6 -3.78 2.11 5.01
N GLY A 7 -4.55 1.25 5.67
CA GLY A 7 -4.00 0.10 6.39
C GLY A 7 -3.17 0.55 7.59
N ALA A 8 -3.66 1.53 8.33
CA ALA A 8 -2.92 2.26 9.34
C ALA A 8 -2.47 1.39 10.55
N GLY A 9 -3.00 0.17 10.69
CA GLY A 9 -2.64 -0.79 11.73
C GLY A 9 -2.83 -0.21 13.13
N SER A 10 -1.75 -0.05 13.87
CA SER A 10 -1.78 0.56 15.21
C SER A 10 -1.69 2.10 15.20
N GLY A 11 -1.71 2.75 14.04
CA GLY A 11 -1.74 4.20 13.86
C GLY A 11 -0.41 4.92 14.10
N CYS A 12 0.73 4.25 13.92
CA CYS A 12 2.04 4.86 14.17
C CYS A 12 2.28 6.10 13.30
N HIS A 13 2.06 6.01 11.99
CA HIS A 13 2.22 7.15 11.08
C HIS A 13 1.18 8.23 11.36
N SER A 14 -0.08 7.80 11.54
CA SER A 14 -1.19 8.71 11.85
C SER A 14 -0.93 9.55 13.10
N LEU A 15 -0.43 8.94 14.19
CA LEU A 15 -0.09 9.66 15.42
C LEU A 15 1.03 10.66 15.21
N THR A 16 2.13 10.25 14.55
CA THR A 16 3.26 11.14 14.27
C THR A 16 2.84 12.35 13.43
N LEU A 17 2.02 12.12 12.40
CA LEU A 17 1.52 13.20 11.56
C LEU A 17 0.54 14.11 12.31
N GLN A 18 -0.32 13.53 13.15
CA GLN A 18 -1.25 14.26 13.99
C GLN A 18 -0.52 15.15 15.01
N GLU A 19 0.57 14.65 15.62
CA GLU A 19 1.45 15.44 16.51
C GLU A 19 2.14 16.57 15.77
N ALA A 20 2.48 16.37 14.49
CA ALA A 20 2.99 17.42 13.61
C ALA A 20 1.92 18.39 13.10
N GLY A 21 0.69 18.33 13.65
CA GLY A 21 -0.39 19.25 13.32
C GLY A 21 -1.09 18.97 11.98
N LYS A 22 -0.94 17.77 11.42
CA LYS A 22 -1.61 17.39 10.17
C LYS A 22 -3.01 16.84 10.43
N GLU A 23 -3.90 17.04 9.48
CA GLU A 23 -5.23 16.41 9.44
C GLU A 23 -5.09 15.04 8.81
N VAL A 24 -5.29 13.97 9.60
CA VAL A 24 -5.11 12.58 9.17
C VAL A 24 -6.38 11.80 9.41
N HIS A 25 -6.84 11.09 8.39
CA HIS A 25 -7.86 10.07 8.46
C HIS A 25 -7.18 8.71 8.30
N ALA A 26 -7.19 7.91 9.36
CA ALA A 26 -6.66 6.55 9.37
C ALA A 26 -7.77 5.55 9.08
N ILE A 27 -7.55 4.66 8.11
CA ILE A 27 -8.49 3.58 7.81
C ILE A 27 -7.81 2.22 7.91
N ASP A 28 -8.54 1.24 8.39
CA ASP A 28 -8.12 -0.16 8.43
C ASP A 28 -9.34 -1.09 8.30
N ILE A 29 -9.15 -2.28 7.75
CA ILE A 29 -10.20 -3.31 7.65
C ILE A 29 -10.32 -4.16 8.91
N SER A 30 -9.36 -4.08 9.82
CA SER A 30 -9.35 -4.80 11.09
C SER A 30 -10.05 -4.00 12.19
N PRO A 31 -11.14 -4.50 12.77
CA PRO A 31 -11.79 -3.83 13.91
C PRO A 31 -10.85 -3.63 15.10
N LEU A 32 -9.96 -4.60 15.34
CA LEU A 32 -8.97 -4.53 16.44
C LEU A 32 -7.91 -3.44 16.18
N SER A 33 -7.47 -3.27 14.93
CA SER A 33 -6.57 -2.17 14.56
C SER A 33 -7.20 -0.81 14.83
N VAL A 34 -8.47 -0.64 14.47
CA VAL A 34 -9.21 0.60 14.71
C VAL A 34 -9.37 0.86 16.21
N GLU A 35 -9.72 -0.16 16.99
CA GLU A 35 -9.82 -0.05 18.45
C GLU A 35 -8.46 0.38 19.07
N VAL A 36 -7.36 -0.23 18.66
CA VAL A 36 -6.02 0.14 19.11
C VAL A 36 -5.67 1.58 18.73
N MET A 37 -5.98 2.01 17.50
CA MET A 37 -5.77 3.40 17.07
C MET A 37 -6.53 4.37 17.97
N GLN A 38 -7.79 4.09 18.27
CA GLN A 38 -8.62 4.92 19.15
C GLN A 38 -8.08 4.98 20.58
N GLN A 39 -7.68 3.84 21.15
CA GLN A 39 -7.06 3.78 22.48
C GLN A 39 -5.74 4.57 22.55
N ARG A 40 -4.98 4.60 21.46
CA ARG A 40 -3.73 5.37 21.36
C ARG A 40 -3.94 6.86 21.08
N GLY A 41 -5.16 7.30 20.82
CA GLY A 41 -5.49 8.70 20.62
C GLY A 41 -5.43 9.20 19.16
N VAL A 42 -5.53 8.29 18.18
CA VAL A 42 -5.77 8.69 16.78
C VAL A 42 -7.16 9.32 16.71
N ARG A 43 -7.24 10.59 16.30
CA ARG A 43 -8.49 11.39 16.36
C ARG A 43 -9.54 10.94 15.36
N HIS A 44 -9.11 10.49 14.18
CA HIS A 44 -10.00 10.07 13.11
C HIS A 44 -9.54 8.70 12.60
N ALA A 45 -10.03 7.63 13.22
CA ALA A 45 -9.78 6.24 12.87
C ALA A 45 -11.11 5.55 12.51
N THR A 46 -11.18 4.93 11.33
CA THR A 46 -12.42 4.34 10.80
C THR A 46 -12.17 2.91 10.32
N LEU A 47 -13.09 2.01 10.68
CA LEU A 47 -13.18 0.67 10.10
C LEU A 47 -13.72 0.80 8.68
N LEU A 48 -12.84 0.70 7.68
CA LEU A 48 -13.20 1.01 6.31
C LEU A 48 -12.29 0.28 5.33
N ASN A 49 -12.89 -0.29 4.30
CA ASN A 49 -12.16 -0.84 3.16
C ASN A 49 -11.88 0.29 2.14
N LEU A 50 -10.64 0.42 1.69
CA LEU A 50 -10.23 1.37 0.64
C LEU A 50 -11.11 1.31 -0.61
N PHE A 51 -11.59 0.11 -0.96
CA PHE A 51 -12.38 -0.15 -2.16
C PHE A 51 -13.90 -0.02 -1.94
N ASP A 52 -14.35 0.41 -0.76
CA ASP A 52 -15.77 0.66 -0.51
C ASP A 52 -16.29 1.78 -1.42
N GLU A 53 -17.28 1.49 -2.26
CA GLU A 53 -17.83 2.43 -3.22
C GLU A 53 -18.59 3.62 -2.57
N HIS A 54 -18.99 3.48 -1.32
CA HIS A 54 -19.65 4.55 -0.56
C HIS A 54 -18.65 5.55 0.04
N PHE A 55 -17.39 5.19 0.12
CA PHE A 55 -16.34 6.07 0.59
C PHE A 55 -15.99 7.10 -0.50
N ARG A 56 -16.34 8.38 -0.29
CA ARG A 56 -16.27 9.46 -1.31
C ARG A 56 -15.40 10.64 -0.90
N GLU A 57 -14.83 10.62 0.31
CA GLU A 57 -13.93 11.70 0.74
C GLU A 57 -12.69 11.78 -0.15
N THR A 58 -12.15 13.00 -0.27
CA THR A 58 -10.96 13.25 -1.10
C THR A 58 -9.83 13.83 -0.28
N TYR A 59 -8.60 13.55 -0.71
CA TYR A 59 -7.38 13.80 0.05
C TYR A 59 -6.29 14.43 -0.81
N ASP A 60 -5.46 15.28 -0.18
CA ASP A 60 -4.27 15.85 -0.83
C ASP A 60 -3.13 14.82 -0.87
N THR A 61 -3.09 13.92 0.11
CA THR A 61 -2.06 12.89 0.20
C THR A 61 -2.70 11.58 0.65
N ILE A 62 -2.36 10.49 -0.03
CA ILE A 62 -2.71 9.13 0.39
C ILE A 62 -1.41 8.41 0.75
N LEU A 63 -1.37 7.81 1.92
CA LEU A 63 -0.24 7.01 2.41
C LEU A 63 -0.61 5.53 2.36
N MET A 64 0.24 4.74 1.74
CA MET A 64 0.18 3.28 1.71
C MET A 64 1.57 2.77 2.08
N LEU A 65 1.84 2.69 3.38
CA LEU A 65 3.17 2.44 3.94
C LEU A 65 3.27 1.08 4.63
N MET A 66 4.49 0.59 4.84
CA MET A 66 4.81 -0.75 5.39
C MET A 66 4.44 -1.88 4.41
N ASN A 67 4.99 -1.83 3.20
CA ASN A 67 4.60 -2.64 2.04
C ASN A 67 3.11 -2.43 1.70
N GLY A 68 2.71 -1.17 1.63
CA GLY A 68 1.34 -0.76 1.37
C GLY A 68 0.80 -1.21 0.01
N SER A 69 1.68 -1.52 -0.96
CA SER A 69 1.29 -2.16 -2.23
C SER A 69 0.55 -3.49 -2.03
N GLY A 70 0.81 -4.18 -0.92
CA GLY A 70 0.18 -5.45 -0.58
C GLY A 70 -1.34 -5.39 -0.48
N ILE A 71 -1.90 -4.24 -0.11
CA ILE A 71 -3.36 -4.02 -0.03
C ILE A 71 -4.05 -4.22 -1.40
N ILE A 72 -3.31 -4.11 -2.50
CA ILE A 72 -3.81 -4.31 -3.86
C ILE A 72 -4.04 -5.82 -4.15
N GLY A 73 -3.28 -6.69 -3.48
CA GLY A 73 -3.36 -8.14 -3.57
C GLY A 73 -2.62 -8.70 -4.77
N LYS A 74 -3.09 -8.45 -6.01
CA LYS A 74 -2.52 -8.98 -7.26
C LYS A 74 -2.34 -7.90 -8.32
N LEU A 75 -1.48 -8.16 -9.33
CA LEU A 75 -1.28 -7.25 -10.47
C LEU A 75 -2.58 -6.95 -11.22
N GLU A 76 -3.42 -7.94 -11.39
CA GLU A 76 -4.71 -7.79 -12.09
C GLU A 76 -5.63 -6.74 -11.46
N ASN A 77 -5.44 -6.43 -10.18
CA ASN A 77 -6.22 -5.44 -9.44
C ASN A 77 -5.70 -4.00 -9.60
N LEU A 78 -4.51 -3.81 -10.18
CA LEU A 78 -3.92 -2.46 -10.34
C LEU A 78 -4.79 -1.48 -11.13
N PRO A 79 -5.46 -1.86 -12.23
CA PRO A 79 -6.37 -0.94 -12.92
C PRO A 79 -7.53 -0.46 -12.03
N ALA A 80 -8.12 -1.37 -11.25
CA ALA A 80 -9.19 -1.03 -10.30
C ALA A 80 -8.66 -0.13 -9.16
N PHE A 81 -7.47 -0.42 -8.65
CA PHE A 81 -6.77 0.40 -7.67
C PHE A 81 -6.55 1.83 -8.19
N PHE A 82 -5.94 2.00 -9.37
CA PHE A 82 -5.70 3.33 -9.94
C PHE A 82 -7.01 4.09 -10.22
N LYS A 83 -8.05 3.40 -10.69
CA LYS A 83 -9.38 3.99 -10.85
C LYS A 83 -9.91 4.51 -9.51
N ARG A 84 -9.71 3.74 -8.44
CA ARG A 84 -10.10 4.13 -7.07
C ARG A 84 -9.30 5.33 -6.59
N MET A 85 -8.00 5.36 -6.80
CA MET A 85 -7.13 6.47 -6.40
C MET A 85 -7.54 7.79 -7.07
N LYS A 86 -7.94 7.77 -8.34
CA LYS A 86 -8.49 8.96 -9.03
C LYS A 86 -9.71 9.54 -8.36
N GLN A 87 -10.54 8.71 -7.72
CA GLN A 87 -11.75 9.17 -7.01
C GLN A 87 -11.45 9.78 -5.64
N LEU A 88 -10.34 9.37 -5.01
CA LEU A 88 -9.97 9.77 -3.67
C LEU A 88 -8.93 10.91 -3.63
N LEU A 89 -8.24 11.20 -4.74
CA LEU A 89 -7.27 12.27 -4.80
C LEU A 89 -7.91 13.61 -5.16
N GLN A 90 -7.54 14.65 -4.44
CA GLN A 90 -7.75 16.03 -4.84
C GLN A 90 -6.91 16.38 -6.07
N PRO A 91 -7.30 17.37 -6.89
CA PRO A 91 -6.44 17.90 -7.94
C PRO A 91 -5.08 18.31 -7.38
N GLY A 92 -4.00 17.80 -7.97
CA GLY A 92 -2.62 18.02 -7.50
C GLY A 92 -2.20 17.16 -6.31
N GLY A 93 -3.06 16.27 -5.84
CA GLY A 93 -2.75 15.32 -4.78
C GLY A 93 -1.78 14.22 -5.22
N CYS A 94 -1.24 13.49 -4.25
CA CYS A 94 -0.28 12.41 -4.49
C CYS A 94 -0.50 11.21 -3.56
N ILE A 95 0.03 10.07 -4.00
CA ILE A 95 0.11 8.86 -3.19
C ILE A 95 1.59 8.62 -2.85
N PHE A 96 1.89 8.33 -1.60
CA PHE A 96 3.15 7.72 -1.20
C PHE A 96 2.91 6.26 -0.89
N MET A 97 3.60 5.39 -1.61
CA MET A 97 3.48 3.95 -1.46
C MET A 97 4.87 3.33 -1.41
N ASP A 98 5.08 2.42 -0.48
CA ASP A 98 6.28 1.59 -0.48
C ASP A 98 5.96 0.15 -0.85
N SER A 99 6.98 -0.51 -1.34
CA SER A 99 6.98 -1.93 -1.67
C SER A 99 8.40 -2.48 -1.62
N SER A 100 8.52 -3.76 -1.86
CA SER A 100 9.79 -4.46 -1.98
C SER A 100 9.82 -5.26 -3.28
N ASP A 101 10.98 -5.29 -3.93
CA ASP A 101 11.21 -6.17 -5.06
C ASP A 101 11.71 -7.53 -4.55
N LEU A 102 10.91 -8.57 -4.73
CA LEU A 102 11.23 -9.91 -4.22
C LEU A 102 12.15 -10.71 -5.13
N ARG A 103 12.72 -10.12 -6.21
CA ARG A 103 13.60 -10.86 -7.12
C ARG A 103 14.78 -11.53 -6.43
N TYR A 104 15.24 -11.01 -5.28
CA TYR A 104 16.35 -11.59 -4.52
C TYR A 104 16.07 -13.02 -4.03
N LEU A 105 14.79 -13.43 -3.93
CA LEU A 105 14.41 -14.80 -3.58
C LEU A 105 14.71 -15.81 -4.71
N PHE A 106 14.99 -15.30 -5.90
CA PHE A 106 15.25 -16.08 -7.14
C PHE A 106 16.69 -15.87 -7.62
N GLU A 107 17.59 -15.36 -6.77
CA GLU A 107 19.00 -15.16 -7.05
C GLU A 107 19.76 -16.47 -6.87
N GLU A 108 20.50 -16.86 -7.91
CA GLU A 108 21.37 -18.05 -7.93
C GLU A 108 22.77 -17.71 -7.36
N GLU A 109 23.57 -18.73 -7.07
CA GLU A 109 24.92 -18.55 -6.50
C GLU A 109 25.86 -17.71 -7.39
N ASP A 110 25.60 -17.66 -8.69
CA ASP A 110 26.38 -16.88 -9.67
C ASP A 110 25.88 -15.43 -9.82
N GLY A 111 24.84 -15.04 -9.06
CA GLY A 111 24.25 -13.69 -9.11
C GLY A 111 23.24 -13.49 -10.24
N SER A 112 22.88 -14.54 -10.97
CA SER A 112 21.77 -14.52 -11.95
C SER A 112 20.42 -14.69 -11.24
N PHE A 113 19.33 -14.31 -11.93
CA PHE A 113 17.97 -14.50 -11.42
C PHE A 113 17.21 -15.47 -12.34
N VAL A 114 16.59 -16.48 -11.73
CA VAL A 114 15.74 -17.44 -12.45
C VAL A 114 14.28 -17.23 -12.04
N ILE A 115 13.55 -16.46 -12.86
CA ILE A 115 12.14 -16.17 -12.65
C ILE A 115 11.30 -16.84 -13.73
N ASP A 116 10.30 -17.62 -13.34
CA ASP A 116 9.34 -18.22 -14.27
C ASP A 116 8.39 -17.13 -14.81
N LEU A 117 8.56 -16.81 -16.09
CA LEU A 117 7.72 -15.81 -16.76
C LEU A 117 6.37 -16.39 -17.27
N ALA A 118 6.17 -17.69 -17.17
CA ALA A 118 4.91 -18.35 -17.55
C ALA A 118 3.94 -18.50 -16.37
N GLY A 119 4.41 -18.30 -15.16
CA GLY A 119 3.62 -18.33 -13.93
C GLY A 119 3.04 -16.96 -13.54
N ASP A 120 2.51 -16.89 -12.32
CA ASP A 120 2.07 -15.64 -11.71
C ASP A 120 3.26 -14.69 -11.51
N TYR A 121 2.97 -13.41 -11.33
CA TYR A 121 4.02 -12.43 -11.04
C TYR A 121 4.74 -12.79 -9.75
N TYR A 122 6.09 -12.81 -9.79
CA TYR A 122 6.94 -13.29 -8.68
C TYR A 122 6.76 -12.55 -7.35
N GLY A 123 6.10 -11.39 -7.36
CA GLY A 123 5.78 -10.60 -6.19
C GLY A 123 4.37 -10.80 -5.66
N GLU A 124 3.56 -11.69 -6.26
CA GLU A 124 2.27 -12.11 -5.71
C GLU A 124 2.49 -13.22 -4.68
N VAL A 125 2.11 -12.97 -3.43
CA VAL A 125 2.35 -13.88 -2.31
C VAL A 125 1.05 -14.17 -1.58
N ASP A 126 0.75 -15.46 -1.38
CA ASP A 126 -0.30 -15.91 -0.50
C ASP A 126 0.21 -15.96 0.94
N PHE A 127 -0.44 -15.24 1.83
CA PHE A 127 -0.17 -15.29 3.26
C PHE A 127 -1.29 -15.96 4.03
N GLN A 128 -0.91 -16.73 5.03
CA GLN A 128 -1.81 -17.21 6.06
C GLN A 128 -1.19 -16.97 7.42
N MET A 129 -1.83 -16.14 8.23
CA MET A 129 -1.35 -15.80 9.56
C MET A 129 -1.74 -16.89 10.56
N GLN A 130 -0.81 -17.27 11.43
CA GLN A 130 -1.06 -18.18 12.53
C GLN A 130 -0.56 -17.60 13.85
N TYR A 131 -1.39 -17.68 14.87
CA TYR A 131 -0.98 -17.37 16.25
C TYR A 131 -1.40 -18.50 17.16
N LYS A 132 -0.45 -19.25 17.71
CA LYS A 132 -0.68 -20.49 18.47
C LYS A 132 -1.55 -21.45 17.66
N ASP A 133 -2.72 -21.82 18.20
CA ASP A 133 -3.68 -22.75 17.57
C ASP A 133 -4.71 -22.04 16.68
N ILE A 134 -4.65 -20.71 16.58
CA ILE A 134 -5.56 -19.92 15.74
C ILE A 134 -4.92 -19.72 14.38
N LEU A 135 -5.57 -20.28 13.36
CA LEU A 135 -5.21 -20.11 11.95
C LEU A 135 -6.16 -19.09 11.31
N GLY A 136 -5.61 -18.04 10.71
CA GLY A 136 -6.37 -17.03 9.96
C GLY A 136 -6.74 -17.52 8.57
N GLU A 137 -7.54 -16.74 7.87
CA GLU A 137 -7.82 -16.95 6.46
C GLU A 137 -6.59 -16.58 5.62
N SER A 138 -6.43 -17.23 4.45
CA SER A 138 -5.41 -16.86 3.47
C SER A 138 -5.81 -15.55 2.80
N PHE A 139 -4.81 -14.75 2.43
CA PHE A 139 -5.00 -13.51 1.69
C PHE A 139 -3.83 -13.25 0.75
N ASP A 140 -4.14 -12.64 -0.40
CA ASP A 140 -3.14 -12.20 -1.36
C ASP A 140 -2.44 -10.94 -0.89
N TRP A 141 -1.12 -10.83 -1.14
CA TRP A 141 -0.31 -9.67 -0.83
C TRP A 141 0.66 -9.37 -1.96
N LEU A 142 0.57 -8.18 -2.53
CA LEU A 142 1.39 -7.78 -3.67
C LEU A 142 2.67 -7.08 -3.22
N TYR A 143 3.81 -7.66 -3.55
CA TYR A 143 5.11 -7.00 -3.58
C TYR A 143 5.41 -6.65 -5.04
N ILE A 144 5.45 -5.37 -5.39
CA ILE A 144 5.65 -4.94 -6.77
C ILE A 144 6.98 -4.23 -6.91
N ASP A 145 7.77 -4.58 -7.93
CA ASP A 145 8.98 -3.83 -8.27
C ASP A 145 8.63 -2.46 -8.87
N PHE A 146 9.57 -1.50 -8.76
CA PHE A 146 9.31 -0.13 -9.18
C PHE A 146 9.05 0.02 -10.69
N GLN A 147 9.68 -0.81 -11.52
CA GLN A 147 9.51 -0.73 -12.98
C GLN A 147 8.11 -1.17 -13.38
N THR A 148 7.64 -2.28 -12.82
CA THR A 148 6.27 -2.78 -13.02
C THR A 148 5.24 -1.79 -12.49
N LEU A 149 5.45 -1.23 -11.28
CA LEU A 149 4.58 -0.18 -10.75
C LEU A 149 4.51 1.03 -11.68
N SER A 150 5.65 1.50 -12.20
CA SER A 150 5.73 2.64 -13.10
C SER A 150 4.99 2.41 -14.42
N LEU A 151 5.07 1.19 -14.97
CA LEU A 151 4.35 0.81 -16.18
C LEU A 151 2.84 0.89 -15.97
N TYR A 152 2.32 0.20 -14.95
CA TYR A 152 0.89 0.22 -14.64
C TYR A 152 0.38 1.62 -14.26
N ALA A 153 1.17 2.40 -13.55
CA ALA A 153 0.85 3.79 -13.24
C ALA A 153 0.68 4.61 -14.52
N ALA A 154 1.64 4.49 -15.46
CA ALA A 154 1.60 5.23 -16.72
C ALA A 154 0.38 4.86 -17.57
N GLU A 155 0.05 3.59 -17.69
CA GLU A 155 -1.12 3.06 -18.39
C GLU A 155 -2.44 3.56 -17.79
N ASN A 156 -2.44 3.82 -16.48
CA ASN A 156 -3.61 4.29 -15.76
C ASN A 156 -3.61 5.82 -15.51
N GLY A 157 -2.77 6.60 -16.22
CA GLY A 157 -2.76 8.07 -16.17
C GLY A 157 -2.11 8.65 -14.92
N PHE A 158 -1.21 7.90 -14.28
CA PHE A 158 -0.34 8.36 -13.21
C PHE A 158 1.11 8.45 -13.70
N GLN A 159 1.89 9.23 -12.97
CA GLN A 159 3.35 9.23 -13.05
C GLN A 159 3.89 8.67 -11.73
N ALA A 160 4.83 7.74 -11.82
CA ALA A 160 5.56 7.22 -10.67
C ALA A 160 6.94 7.89 -10.60
N GLU A 161 7.32 8.33 -9.41
CA GLU A 161 8.63 8.88 -9.07
C GLU A 161 9.24 8.03 -7.96
N LEU A 162 10.46 7.56 -8.16
CA LEU A 162 11.22 6.84 -7.12
C LEU A 162 11.81 7.86 -6.15
N ILE A 163 11.26 7.93 -4.95
CA ILE A 163 11.70 8.88 -3.92
C ILE A 163 12.93 8.37 -3.18
N LYS A 164 12.93 7.07 -2.87
CA LYS A 164 14.04 6.46 -2.12
C LYS A 164 14.10 4.96 -2.36
N GLU A 165 15.30 4.46 -2.52
CA GLU A 165 15.61 3.04 -2.42
C GLU A 165 16.15 2.72 -1.04
N GLY A 166 15.71 1.62 -0.47
CA GLY A 166 16.19 1.10 0.79
C GLY A 166 17.31 0.07 0.60
N LYS A 167 17.83 -0.46 1.70
CA LYS A 167 19.00 -1.37 1.68
C LYS A 167 18.66 -2.80 1.24
N HIS A 168 17.40 -3.19 1.28
CA HIS A 168 16.95 -4.57 1.08
C HIS A 168 15.83 -4.63 0.04
N TYR A 169 16.11 -4.12 -1.17
CA TYR A 169 15.18 -4.13 -2.31
C TYR A 169 13.83 -3.42 -2.06
N ASN A 170 13.66 -2.78 -0.91
CA ASN A 170 12.50 -1.95 -0.62
C ASN A 170 12.68 -0.54 -1.19
N TYR A 171 11.58 0.09 -1.55
CA TYR A 171 11.58 1.45 -2.08
C TYR A 171 10.34 2.22 -1.66
N LEU A 172 10.43 3.55 -1.72
CA LEU A 172 9.32 4.47 -1.59
C LEU A 172 9.09 5.17 -2.93
N ALA A 173 7.86 5.09 -3.42
CA ALA A 173 7.41 5.77 -4.62
C ALA A 173 6.40 6.87 -4.30
N LYS A 174 6.39 7.91 -5.12
CA LYS A 174 5.34 8.93 -5.19
C LYS A 174 4.60 8.78 -6.51
N LEU A 175 3.28 8.69 -6.43
CA LEU A 175 2.41 8.61 -7.61
C LEU A 175 1.59 9.90 -7.70
N THR A 176 1.54 10.51 -8.86
CA THR A 176 0.77 11.73 -9.16
C THR A 176 -0.06 11.55 -10.41
N LEU A 177 -1.25 12.15 -10.46
CA LEU A 177 -2.04 12.22 -11.69
C LEU A 177 -1.31 13.05 -12.76
N LYS A 178 -1.37 12.59 -14.01
CA LYS A 178 -0.87 13.33 -15.18
C LYS A 178 -1.86 14.39 -15.63
#